data_30821d37dcea19bd7f2848ed582f0aff
#
_entry.id   30821d37dcea19bd7f2848ed582f0aff
#
_cell.length_a   1.000
_cell.length_b   1.000
_cell.length_c   1.000
_cell.angle_alpha   90.00
_cell.angle_beta   90.00
_cell.angle_gamma   90.00
#
_symmetry.space_group_name_H-M   'P 1'
#
loop_
_entity.id
_entity.type
_entity.pdbx_description
1 polymer ?
#
loop_
_entity_poly.entity_id
_entity_poly.type
_entity_poly.pdbx_seq_one_letter_code
_entity_poly.pdbx_strand_id
1 'polypeptide(L)'
;MLERGRNVEHIKDYPTTNMLPYEFPHRNQIPQEIQEANPVISRCYAFREDAMHFFVKDTDHPYVQEKPFDWIRGYQVGGKSLLWARQVQRWSDFDFDGPARDGFAVDWPIRYKDIEKWYSHVEKFAGVS
;
A
#
# COMPACT_ATOMS: atom_id res chain seq x y z
N MET A 1 4.60 2.61 -19.70
CA MET A 1 3.82 2.57 -18.45
C MET A 1 2.61 3.46 -18.62
N LEU A 2 1.44 3.01 -18.19
CA LEU A 2 0.21 3.83 -18.19
C LEU A 2 -0.06 4.27 -16.75
N GLU A 3 -0.39 5.53 -16.57
CA GLU A 3 -0.74 6.13 -15.29
C GLU A 3 -2.03 6.94 -15.44
N ARG A 4 -2.94 6.84 -14.48
CA ARG A 4 -4.23 7.55 -14.50
C ARG A 4 -4.34 8.65 -13.46
N GLY A 5 -3.44 8.66 -12.49
CA GLY A 5 -3.51 9.52 -11.32
C GLY A 5 -2.94 10.92 -11.54
N ARG A 6 -3.28 11.81 -10.63
CA ARG A 6 -2.68 13.14 -10.58
C ARG A 6 -1.22 13.07 -10.17
N ASN A 7 -0.43 14.05 -10.57
CA ASN A 7 0.92 14.20 -10.03
C ASN A 7 0.87 14.54 -8.53
N VAL A 8 1.90 14.12 -7.81
CA VAL A 8 2.09 14.41 -6.38
C VAL A 8 3.33 15.29 -6.23
N GLU A 9 3.17 16.43 -5.59
CA GLU A 9 4.24 17.38 -5.36
C GLU A 9 4.71 17.31 -3.90
N HIS A 10 6.02 17.17 -3.72
CA HIS A 10 6.62 17.17 -2.39
C HIS A 10 6.25 18.46 -1.61
N ILE A 11 6.07 18.36 -0.33
CA ILE A 11 5.61 19.42 0.58
C ILE A 11 4.13 19.78 0.37
N LYS A 12 3.71 20.12 -0.86
CA LYS A 12 2.35 20.54 -1.15
C LYS A 12 1.30 19.48 -0.85
N ASP A 13 1.60 18.24 -1.23
CA ASP A 13 0.73 17.08 -1.01
C ASP A 13 1.02 16.33 0.31
N TYR A 14 1.94 16.85 1.10
CA TYR A 14 2.32 16.32 2.41
C TYR A 14 2.20 17.38 3.50
N PRO A 15 1.00 17.90 3.78
CA PRO A 15 0.81 19.05 4.68
C PRO A 15 1.24 18.77 6.11
N THR A 16 1.34 17.51 6.50
CA THR A 16 1.72 17.07 7.85
C THR A 16 3.19 16.75 8.02
N THR A 17 4.03 16.92 6.97
CA THR A 17 5.44 16.49 6.97
C THR A 17 6.27 17.01 8.15
N ASN A 18 6.00 18.24 8.59
CA ASN A 18 6.72 18.90 9.68
C ASN A 18 5.91 18.96 10.98
N MET A 19 4.83 18.18 11.08
CA MET A 19 3.95 18.14 12.25
C MET A 19 4.12 16.83 13.00
N LEU A 20 4.00 16.88 14.30
CA LEU A 20 3.88 15.69 15.13
C LEU A 20 2.42 15.21 15.18
N PRO A 21 2.14 13.91 15.35
CA PRO A 21 0.77 13.39 15.29
C PRO A 21 -0.22 14.08 16.23
N TYR A 22 0.22 14.57 17.36
CA TYR A 22 -0.63 15.31 18.32
C TYR A 22 -0.98 16.73 17.86
N GLU A 23 -0.25 17.26 16.88
CA GLU A 23 -0.51 18.59 16.28
C GLU A 23 -1.53 18.52 15.14
N PHE A 24 -1.87 17.31 14.67
CA PHE A 24 -2.89 17.14 13.64
C PHE A 24 -4.27 17.53 14.19
N PRO A 25 -5.17 18.06 13.35
CA PRO A 25 -6.53 18.44 13.76
C PRO A 25 -7.28 17.36 14.54
N HIS A 26 -7.11 16.10 14.13
CA HIS A 26 -7.74 14.94 14.77
C HIS A 26 -6.74 13.99 15.44
N ARG A 27 -5.53 14.48 15.77
CA ARG A 27 -4.47 13.70 16.43
C ARG A 27 -4.15 12.38 15.73
N ASN A 28 -4.10 12.42 14.40
CA ASN A 28 -3.88 11.28 13.51
C ASN A 28 -4.98 10.20 13.58
N GLN A 29 -6.18 10.56 14.04
CA GLN A 29 -7.36 9.72 13.99
C GLN A 29 -8.24 10.12 12.81
N ILE A 30 -8.99 9.18 12.27
CA ILE A 30 -9.98 9.49 11.24
C ILE A 30 -11.31 9.84 11.94
N PRO A 31 -11.94 10.98 11.63
CA PRO A 31 -13.26 11.32 12.12
C PRO A 31 -14.29 10.22 11.82
N GLN A 32 -15.20 9.97 12.75
CA GLN A 32 -16.21 8.91 12.64
C GLN A 32 -17.03 9.06 11.34
N GLU A 33 -17.41 10.27 11.00
CA GLU A 33 -18.16 10.58 9.77
C GLU A 33 -17.42 10.10 8.50
N ILE A 34 -16.10 10.29 8.45
CA ILE A 34 -15.28 9.81 7.33
C ILE A 34 -15.18 8.28 7.34
N GLN A 35 -15.08 7.66 8.50
CA GLN A 35 -15.06 6.20 8.63
C GLN A 35 -16.37 5.58 8.14
N GLU A 36 -17.50 6.14 8.55
CA GLU A 36 -18.82 5.66 8.15
C GLU A 36 -19.08 5.83 6.65
N ALA A 37 -18.61 6.93 6.07
CA ALA A 37 -18.68 7.16 4.62
C ALA A 37 -17.77 6.23 3.80
N ASN A 38 -16.73 5.66 4.41
CA ASN A 38 -15.71 4.86 3.73
C ASN A 38 -15.42 3.54 4.46
N PRO A 39 -16.41 2.63 4.55
CA PRO A 39 -16.30 1.45 5.41
C PRO A 39 -15.24 0.43 4.96
N VAL A 40 -14.86 0.42 3.69
CA VAL A 40 -13.84 -0.49 3.16
C VAL A 40 -12.44 0.04 3.47
N ILE A 41 -12.12 1.26 3.03
CA ILE A 41 -10.78 1.81 3.24
C ILE A 41 -10.48 2.06 4.72
N SER A 42 -11.50 2.31 5.55
CA SER A 42 -11.34 2.49 7.00
C SER A 42 -10.83 1.25 7.73
N ARG A 43 -10.89 0.07 7.11
CA ARG A 43 -10.27 -1.16 7.64
C ARG A 43 -8.75 -1.18 7.44
N CYS A 44 -8.21 -0.31 6.59
CA CYS A 44 -6.77 -0.22 6.36
C CYS A 44 -6.10 0.52 7.51
N TYR A 45 -5.14 -0.12 8.15
CA TYR A 45 -4.35 0.48 9.24
C TYR A 45 -3.62 1.77 8.83
N ALA A 46 -3.29 1.91 7.54
CA ALA A 46 -2.60 3.07 6.99
C ALA A 46 -3.56 4.21 6.57
N PHE A 47 -4.88 3.99 6.67
CA PHE A 47 -5.87 5.04 6.45
C PHE A 47 -5.94 5.93 7.68
N ARG A 48 -5.07 6.93 7.70
CA ARG A 48 -4.92 7.89 8.80
C ARG A 48 -4.98 9.31 8.27
N GLU A 49 -5.10 10.27 9.16
CA GLU A 49 -5.25 11.68 8.82
C GLU A 49 -4.13 12.22 7.92
N ASP A 50 -2.89 11.79 8.14
CA ASP A 50 -1.72 12.20 7.36
C ASP A 50 -1.71 11.64 5.92
N ALA A 51 -2.39 10.53 5.67
CA ALA A 51 -2.34 9.82 4.40
C ALA A 51 -3.71 9.62 3.73
N MET A 52 -4.83 9.94 4.40
CA MET A 52 -6.18 9.63 3.91
C MET A 52 -6.49 10.21 2.52
N HIS A 53 -5.89 11.35 2.17
CA HIS A 53 -6.09 12.02 0.88
C HIS A 53 -5.46 11.30 -0.32
N PHE A 54 -4.61 10.29 -0.07
CA PHE A 54 -4.05 9.42 -1.11
C PHE A 54 -4.91 8.18 -1.39
N PHE A 55 -5.86 7.87 -0.53
CA PHE A 55 -6.75 6.74 -0.72
C PHE A 55 -7.92 7.10 -1.64
N VAL A 56 -8.31 6.15 -2.48
CA VAL A 56 -9.53 6.24 -3.27
C VAL A 56 -10.73 6.02 -2.35
N LYS A 57 -11.62 6.99 -2.27
CA LYS A 57 -12.82 6.88 -1.45
C LYS A 57 -13.78 5.82 -2.00
N ASP A 58 -14.43 5.09 -1.10
CA ASP A 58 -15.38 4.04 -1.46
C ASP A 58 -16.57 4.60 -2.27
N THR A 59 -16.99 5.83 -1.94
CA THR A 59 -18.10 6.53 -2.59
C THR A 59 -17.77 7.01 -4.00
N ASP A 60 -16.52 7.41 -4.26
CA ASP A 60 -16.12 8.00 -5.53
C ASP A 60 -15.92 6.94 -6.62
N HIS A 61 -15.52 5.75 -6.22
CA HIS A 61 -15.22 4.64 -7.14
C HIS A 61 -15.78 3.32 -6.60
N PRO A 62 -17.11 3.15 -6.59
CA PRO A 62 -17.73 1.92 -6.15
C PRO A 62 -17.32 0.75 -7.04
N TYR A 63 -17.32 -0.44 -6.48
CA TYR A 63 -17.07 -1.68 -7.23
C TYR A 63 -18.05 -2.77 -6.80
N VAL A 64 -18.27 -3.71 -7.71
CA VAL A 64 -19.10 -4.89 -7.43
C VAL A 64 -18.16 -6.03 -7.01
N GLN A 65 -18.51 -6.71 -5.93
CA GLN A 65 -17.78 -7.88 -5.45
C GLN A 65 -18.67 -9.12 -5.52
N GLU A 66 -18.17 -10.16 -6.18
CA GLU A 66 -18.81 -11.47 -6.20
C GLU A 66 -18.51 -12.29 -4.95
N LYS A 67 -17.34 -12.05 -4.36
CA LYS A 67 -16.91 -12.57 -3.06
C LYS A 67 -16.37 -11.40 -2.23
N PRO A 68 -16.42 -11.46 -0.89
CA PRO A 68 -15.91 -10.39 -0.04
C PRO A 68 -14.47 -10.02 -0.39
N PHE A 69 -14.24 -8.75 -0.73
CA PHE A 69 -12.94 -8.24 -1.12
C PHE A 69 -12.81 -6.75 -0.78
N ASP A 70 -11.87 -6.41 0.06
CA ASP A 70 -11.57 -5.02 0.41
C ASP A 70 -10.55 -4.43 -0.57
N TRP A 71 -11.05 -3.69 -1.57
CA TRP A 71 -10.19 -3.11 -2.58
C TRP A 71 -9.64 -1.75 -2.17
N ILE A 72 -8.52 -1.74 -1.47
CA ILE A 72 -7.83 -0.54 -1.03
C ILE A 72 -6.89 -0.03 -2.13
N ARG A 73 -7.11 1.19 -2.60
CA ARG A 73 -6.49 1.75 -3.81
C ARG A 73 -5.92 3.14 -3.58
N GLY A 74 -4.88 3.49 -4.36
CA GLY A 74 -4.40 4.86 -4.56
C GLY A 74 -4.22 5.11 -6.06
N TYR A 75 -4.71 6.23 -6.58
CA TYR A 75 -4.68 6.55 -8.01
C TYR A 75 -3.70 7.68 -8.39
N GLN A 76 -3.03 8.29 -7.45
CA GLN A 76 -1.98 9.27 -7.73
C GLN A 76 -0.75 8.62 -8.39
N VAL A 77 0.07 9.42 -9.05
CA VAL A 77 1.36 8.97 -9.58
C VAL A 77 2.18 8.34 -8.47
N GLY A 78 2.66 7.12 -8.69
CA GLY A 78 3.32 6.30 -7.66
C GLY A 78 2.37 5.35 -6.92
N GLY A 79 1.05 5.57 -6.99
CA GLY A 79 0.04 4.66 -6.43
C GLY A 79 0.29 4.30 -4.97
N LYS A 80 0.26 3.00 -4.68
CA LYS A 80 0.48 2.49 -3.32
C LYS A 80 1.93 2.65 -2.80
N SER A 81 2.89 2.97 -3.65
CA SER A 81 4.25 3.25 -3.18
C SER A 81 4.34 4.49 -2.28
N LEU A 82 3.31 5.34 -2.28
CA LEU A 82 3.19 6.47 -1.37
C LEU A 82 2.51 6.12 -0.03
N LEU A 83 1.95 4.92 0.09
CA LEU A 83 1.10 4.49 1.22
C LEU A 83 1.68 3.34 2.04
N TRP A 84 2.74 2.70 1.57
CA TRP A 84 3.33 1.55 2.25
C TRP A 84 4.31 1.98 3.36
N ALA A 85 4.56 1.09 4.30
CA ALA A 85 5.41 1.36 5.47
C ALA A 85 6.92 1.29 5.16
N ARG A 86 7.32 1.15 3.90
CA ARG A 86 8.71 1.05 3.42
C ARG A 86 9.48 -0.14 3.98
N GLN A 87 8.79 -1.17 4.39
CA GLN A 87 9.41 -2.44 4.75
C GLN A 87 9.74 -3.22 3.49
N VAL A 88 10.99 -3.64 3.36
CA VAL A 88 11.48 -4.42 2.23
C VAL A 88 12.07 -5.71 2.77
N GLN A 89 11.56 -6.85 2.33
CA GLN A 89 12.00 -8.16 2.74
C GLN A 89 12.24 -9.04 1.53
N ARG A 90 13.26 -9.90 1.60
CA ARG A 90 13.45 -10.94 0.60
C ARG A 90 12.55 -12.12 0.93
N TRP A 91 11.90 -12.64 -0.08
CA TRP A 91 11.18 -13.90 0.03
C TRP A 91 12.17 -15.07 0.07
N SER A 92 11.85 -16.07 0.85
CA SER A 92 12.61 -17.34 0.93
C SER A 92 12.05 -18.39 -0.02
N ASP A 93 12.75 -19.51 -0.17
CA ASP A 93 12.18 -20.65 -0.92
C ASP A 93 10.85 -21.14 -0.34
N PHE A 94 10.67 -20.99 0.98
CA PHE A 94 9.41 -21.31 1.64
C PHE A 94 8.23 -20.51 1.09
N ASP A 95 8.44 -19.25 0.72
CA ASP A 95 7.39 -18.39 0.15
C ASP A 95 7.05 -18.82 -1.28
N PHE A 96 8.02 -19.35 -2.03
CA PHE A 96 7.81 -19.77 -3.41
C PHE A 96 7.16 -21.17 -3.52
N ASP A 97 7.55 -22.12 -2.69
CA ASP A 97 7.04 -23.49 -2.74
C ASP A 97 5.87 -23.75 -1.78
N GLY A 98 5.66 -22.87 -0.81
CA GLY A 98 4.64 -22.99 0.23
C GLY A 98 3.25 -23.29 -0.30
N PRO A 99 2.72 -22.55 -1.30
CA PRO A 99 1.40 -22.80 -1.85
C PRO A 99 1.21 -24.22 -2.40
N ALA A 100 2.21 -24.75 -3.10
CA ALA A 100 2.17 -26.13 -3.62
C ALA A 100 2.33 -27.17 -2.51
N ARG A 101 3.26 -26.93 -1.56
CA ARG A 101 3.48 -27.80 -0.41
C ARG A 101 2.23 -27.91 0.47
N ASP A 102 1.55 -26.79 0.70
CA ASP A 102 0.32 -26.72 1.50
C ASP A 102 -0.92 -27.19 0.71
N GLY A 103 -0.78 -27.41 -0.60
CA GLY A 103 -1.82 -28.01 -1.45
C GLY A 103 -3.00 -27.09 -1.81
N PHE A 104 -2.87 -25.78 -1.66
CA PHE A 104 -3.98 -24.83 -1.94
C PHE A 104 -3.79 -23.96 -3.18
N ALA A 105 -2.59 -23.91 -3.75
CA ALA A 105 -2.30 -23.11 -4.94
C ALA A 105 -1.20 -23.73 -5.81
N VAL A 106 -0.92 -23.08 -6.93
CA VAL A 106 0.07 -23.51 -7.90
C VAL A 106 1.48 -23.17 -7.43
N ASP A 107 2.43 -24.06 -7.65
CA ASP A 107 3.85 -23.83 -7.41
C ASP A 107 4.38 -22.69 -8.27
N TRP A 108 5.23 -21.84 -7.70
CA TRP A 108 5.90 -20.80 -8.46
C TRP A 108 7.01 -21.40 -9.34
N PRO A 109 7.15 -20.97 -10.61
CA PRO A 109 8.17 -21.50 -11.52
C PRO A 109 9.58 -20.97 -11.21
N ILE A 110 9.77 -20.26 -10.12
CA ILE A 110 11.04 -19.67 -9.66
C ILE A 110 11.31 -20.01 -8.20
N ARG A 111 12.58 -19.91 -7.82
CA ARG A 111 13.07 -20.06 -6.45
C ARG A 111 13.94 -18.87 -6.06
N TYR A 112 14.27 -18.74 -4.78
CA TYR A 112 15.10 -17.66 -4.26
C TYR A 112 16.39 -17.46 -5.06
N LYS A 113 17.12 -18.53 -5.36
CA LYS A 113 18.37 -18.50 -6.12
C LYS A 113 18.24 -17.87 -7.52
N ASP A 114 17.06 -17.96 -8.12
CA ASP A 114 16.82 -17.43 -9.47
C ASP A 114 16.72 -15.90 -9.46
N ILE A 115 16.31 -15.33 -8.32
CA ILE A 115 16.08 -13.87 -8.17
C ILE A 115 17.02 -13.18 -7.18
N GLU A 116 17.85 -13.91 -6.44
CA GLU A 116 18.75 -13.34 -5.41
C GLU A 116 19.60 -12.19 -5.90
N LYS A 117 20.19 -12.33 -7.09
CA LYS A 117 20.99 -11.27 -7.71
C LYS A 117 20.19 -10.00 -8.01
N TRP A 118 18.90 -10.18 -8.29
CA TRP A 118 18.01 -9.05 -8.58
C TRP A 118 17.56 -8.35 -7.30
N TYR A 119 17.34 -9.08 -6.22
CA TYR A 119 17.16 -8.49 -4.89
C TYR A 119 18.36 -7.61 -4.53
N SER A 120 19.57 -8.15 -4.64
CA SER A 120 20.79 -7.40 -4.34
C SER A 120 20.95 -6.15 -5.22
N HIS A 121 20.58 -6.25 -6.50
CA HIS A 121 20.61 -5.11 -7.41
C HIS A 121 19.59 -4.03 -7.02
N VAL A 122 18.35 -4.40 -6.76
CA VAL A 122 17.27 -3.46 -6.41
C VAL A 122 17.52 -2.84 -5.05
N GLU A 123 17.95 -3.60 -4.05
CA GLU A 123 18.29 -3.08 -2.72
C GLU A 123 19.38 -2.01 -2.80
N LYS A 124 20.43 -2.27 -3.57
CA LYS A 124 21.50 -1.30 -3.80
C LYS A 124 21.00 -0.05 -4.53
N PHE A 125 20.16 -0.23 -5.56
CA PHE A 125 19.59 0.86 -6.33
C PHE A 125 18.63 1.72 -5.50
N ALA A 126 17.78 1.09 -4.69
CA ALA A 126 16.80 1.77 -3.85
C ALA A 126 17.38 2.31 -2.53
N GLY A 127 18.61 1.95 -2.19
CA GLY A 127 19.24 2.36 -0.92
C GLY A 127 18.64 1.66 0.30
N VAL A 128 18.28 0.39 0.17
CA VAL A 128 17.81 -0.42 1.31
C VAL A 128 18.97 -0.68 2.26
N SER A 129 18.78 -0.34 3.54
CA SER A 129 19.78 -0.51 4.61
C SER A 129 19.53 -1.77 5.43
#